data_5a156f8b3d2b0f8475c21fe52fbf926e
#
_entry.id   5a156f8b3d2b0f8475c21fe52fbf926e
#
_cell.length_a   1.000
_cell.length_b   1.000
_cell.length_c   1.000
_cell.angle_alpha   90.00
_cell.angle_beta   90.00
_cell.angle_gamma   90.00
#
_symmetry.space_group_name_H-M   'P 1'
#
loop_
_entity.id
_entity.type
_entity.pdbx_description
1 polymer ?
#
loop_
_entity_poly.entity_id
_entity_poly.type
_entity_poly.pdbx_seq_one_letter_code
_entity_poly.pdbx_strand_id
1 'polypeptide(L)'
;MNRIFKNVCITGAGSGIGRAIAIAMSNEGYNVTCADINLKQANETLEIILNSNGSGISIETDVTKNNDIENMILQTVKQFGTIDILVNNAGVTKTSNIMDLTEKDWDWIHNINAKGTFFCLQIAADQMIKQNKGGRIINMASVGGKGFVDVSNAIYAASKGAVIS
;
A
#
# COMPACT_ATOMS: atom_id res chain seq x y z
N MET A 1 -15.48 -25.00 0.03
CA MET A 1 -15.46 -24.02 1.15
C MET A 1 -15.21 -22.65 0.57
N ASN A 2 -16.17 -21.75 0.62
CA ASN A 2 -15.93 -20.35 0.26
C ASN A 2 -14.97 -19.75 1.27
N ARG A 3 -13.76 -19.39 0.84
CA ARG A 3 -12.79 -18.66 1.67
C ARG A 3 -13.32 -17.26 1.89
N ILE A 4 -13.62 -16.91 3.13
CA ILE A 4 -14.00 -15.55 3.49
C ILE A 4 -12.69 -14.82 3.86
N PHE A 5 -12.20 -13.96 2.97
CA PHE A 5 -11.14 -13.02 3.27
C PHE A 5 -11.72 -11.92 4.16
N LYS A 6 -11.04 -11.60 5.27
CA LYS A 6 -11.54 -10.61 6.23
C LYS A 6 -10.54 -9.54 6.61
N ASN A 7 -9.25 -9.75 6.36
CA ASN A 7 -8.19 -8.90 6.87
C ASN A 7 -7.41 -8.26 5.72
N VAL A 8 -7.48 -6.95 5.59
CA VAL A 8 -6.81 -6.18 4.55
C VAL A 8 -5.76 -5.26 5.16
N CYS A 9 -4.58 -5.24 4.56
CA CYS A 9 -3.52 -4.28 4.85
C CYS A 9 -3.35 -3.34 3.65
N ILE A 10 -3.35 -2.02 3.89
CA ILE A 10 -3.30 -1.00 2.85
C ILE A 10 -2.15 -0.05 3.15
N THR A 11 -1.20 0.07 2.22
CA THR A 11 -0.09 1.03 2.33
C THR A 11 -0.50 2.40 1.78
N GLY A 12 -0.02 3.49 2.40
CA GLY A 12 -0.44 4.84 2.07
C GLY A 12 -1.91 5.11 2.43
N ALA A 13 -2.39 4.48 3.52
CA ALA A 13 -3.78 4.56 3.94
C ALA A 13 -4.13 5.86 4.68
N GLY A 14 -3.16 6.72 4.96
CA GLY A 14 -3.36 7.96 5.70
C GLY A 14 -4.08 9.05 4.90
N SER A 15 -4.13 8.98 3.57
CA SER A 15 -4.74 10.03 2.75
C SER A 15 -5.21 9.51 1.39
N GLY A 16 -5.90 10.37 0.63
CA GLY A 16 -6.24 10.18 -0.78
C GLY A 16 -6.92 8.83 -1.07
N ILE A 17 -6.41 8.14 -2.10
CA ILE A 17 -6.96 6.87 -2.58
C ILE A 17 -6.85 5.78 -1.51
N GLY A 18 -5.72 5.70 -0.79
CA GLY A 18 -5.52 4.69 0.26
C GLY A 18 -6.52 4.81 1.39
N ARG A 19 -6.78 6.04 1.86
CA ARG A 19 -7.84 6.32 2.86
C ARG A 19 -9.21 5.91 2.35
N ALA A 20 -9.54 6.26 1.12
CA ALA A 20 -10.82 5.91 0.52
C ALA A 20 -11.01 4.38 0.42
N ILE A 21 -9.96 3.64 0.01
CA ILE A 21 -9.96 2.18 -0.03
C ILE A 21 -10.15 1.61 1.39
N ALA A 22 -9.43 2.14 2.39
CA ALA A 22 -9.51 1.68 3.78
C ALA A 22 -10.95 1.80 4.34
N ILE A 23 -11.59 2.95 4.13
CA ILE A 23 -12.97 3.20 4.54
C ILE A 23 -13.94 2.28 3.79
N ALA A 24 -13.81 2.15 2.47
CA ALA A 24 -14.66 1.29 1.66
C ALA A 24 -14.57 -0.18 2.09
N MET A 25 -13.35 -0.71 2.29
CA MET A 25 -13.14 -2.07 2.77
C MET A 25 -13.75 -2.30 4.16
N SER A 26 -13.60 -1.32 5.06
CA SER A 26 -14.22 -1.40 6.38
C SER A 26 -15.75 -1.45 6.31
N ASN A 27 -16.37 -0.66 5.45
CA ASN A 27 -17.83 -0.67 5.25
C ASN A 27 -18.34 -2.01 4.70
N GLU A 28 -17.49 -2.75 3.98
CA GLU A 28 -17.77 -4.13 3.52
C GLU A 28 -17.45 -5.20 4.59
N GLY A 29 -17.12 -4.78 5.82
CA GLY A 29 -16.90 -5.68 6.96
C GLY A 29 -15.51 -6.30 7.05
N TYR A 30 -14.51 -5.74 6.36
CA TYR A 30 -13.11 -6.14 6.52
C TYR A 30 -12.49 -5.51 7.77
N ASN A 31 -11.61 -6.25 8.44
CA ASN A 31 -10.66 -5.68 9.39
C ASN A 31 -9.54 -4.99 8.61
N VAL A 32 -9.22 -3.74 8.94
CA VAL A 32 -8.33 -2.90 8.13
C VAL A 32 -7.07 -2.54 8.90
N THR A 33 -5.90 -2.80 8.30
CA THR A 33 -4.63 -2.21 8.73
C THR A 33 -4.35 -0.98 7.86
N CYS A 34 -4.38 0.20 8.47
CA CYS A 34 -4.02 1.47 7.87
C CYS A 34 -2.51 1.70 8.05
N ALA A 35 -1.70 1.36 7.04
CA ALA A 35 -0.27 1.58 7.07
C ALA A 35 0.10 2.85 6.31
N ASP A 36 0.86 3.74 6.94
CA ASP A 36 1.32 5.00 6.33
C ASP A 36 2.62 5.47 6.99
N ILE A 37 3.46 6.19 6.25
CA ILE A 37 4.65 6.84 6.81
C ILE A 37 4.28 7.93 7.81
N ASN A 38 3.10 8.52 7.65
CA ASN A 38 2.52 9.51 8.55
C ASN A 38 1.51 8.83 9.48
N LEU A 39 1.97 8.38 10.64
CA LEU A 39 1.13 7.71 11.64
C LEU A 39 -0.09 8.55 12.05
N LYS A 40 0.04 9.87 12.13
CA LYS A 40 -1.09 10.75 12.47
C LYS A 40 -2.21 10.63 11.44
N GLN A 41 -1.88 10.66 10.14
CA GLN A 41 -2.87 10.51 9.08
C GLN A 41 -3.46 9.10 9.03
N ALA A 42 -2.67 8.06 9.33
CA ALA A 42 -3.17 6.70 9.47
C ALA A 42 -4.17 6.58 10.64
N ASN A 43 -3.89 7.24 11.77
CA ASN A 43 -4.80 7.31 12.92
C ASN A 43 -6.10 8.03 12.57
N GLU A 44 -6.06 9.15 11.85
CA GLU A 44 -7.27 9.85 11.38
C GLU A 44 -8.15 8.94 10.52
N THR A 45 -7.54 8.13 9.64
CA THR A 45 -8.28 7.14 8.84
C THR A 45 -8.89 6.04 9.72
N LEU A 46 -8.14 5.56 10.70
CA LEU A 46 -8.62 4.57 11.66
C LEU A 46 -9.79 5.10 12.49
N GLU A 47 -9.73 6.35 12.95
CA GLU A 47 -10.84 6.99 13.70
C GLU A 47 -12.14 7.01 12.87
N ILE A 48 -12.06 7.32 11.57
CA ILE A 48 -13.24 7.28 10.69
C ILE A 48 -13.81 5.87 10.63
N ILE A 49 -12.96 4.85 10.51
CA ILE A 49 -13.35 3.44 10.48
C ILE A 49 -14.05 3.05 11.80
N LEU A 50 -13.46 3.37 12.94
CA LEU A 50 -13.98 3.02 14.26
C LEU A 50 -15.32 3.74 14.56
N ASN A 51 -15.43 5.00 14.18
CA ASN A 51 -16.66 5.79 14.33
C ASN A 51 -17.83 5.24 13.47
N SER A 52 -17.50 4.46 12.43
CA SER A 52 -18.48 3.76 11.59
C SER A 52 -18.71 2.29 12.03
N ASN A 53 -18.35 1.95 13.28
CA ASN A 53 -18.39 0.59 13.82
C ASN A 53 -17.54 -0.44 13.06
N GLY A 54 -16.55 -0.01 12.31
CA GLY A 54 -15.57 -0.88 11.67
C GLY A 54 -14.49 -1.38 12.64
N SER A 55 -13.59 -2.19 12.14
CA SER A 55 -12.47 -2.77 12.89
C SER A 55 -11.16 -2.48 12.17
N GLY A 56 -10.15 -2.00 12.88
CA GLY A 56 -8.87 -1.69 12.27
C GLY A 56 -7.75 -1.42 13.28
N ILE A 57 -6.55 -1.25 12.73
CA ILE A 57 -5.36 -0.71 13.41
C ILE A 57 -4.63 0.24 12.47
N SER A 58 -3.82 1.11 13.02
CA SER A 58 -2.90 1.99 12.29
C SER A 58 -1.46 1.64 12.62
N ILE A 59 -0.57 1.70 11.63
CA ILE A 59 0.84 1.35 11.78
C ILE A 59 1.69 2.34 11.00
N GLU A 60 2.68 2.94 11.66
CA GLU A 60 3.71 3.72 10.97
C GLU A 60 4.54 2.78 10.09
N THR A 61 4.62 3.08 8.80
CA THR A 61 5.28 2.21 7.82
C THR A 61 5.93 3.00 6.71
N ASP A 62 7.24 2.98 6.66
CA ASP A 62 8.02 3.45 5.51
C ASP A 62 8.28 2.25 4.58
N VAL A 63 7.59 2.20 3.44
CA VAL A 63 7.70 1.09 2.47
C VAL A 63 9.08 0.99 1.81
N THR A 64 9.99 1.93 2.06
CA THR A 64 11.39 1.83 1.61
C THR A 64 12.25 1.01 2.57
N LYS A 65 11.73 0.64 3.76
CA LYS A 65 12.42 -0.09 4.82
C LYS A 65 11.81 -1.46 5.04
N ASN A 66 12.56 -2.52 4.80
CA ASN A 66 12.07 -3.89 4.97
C ASN A 66 11.59 -4.18 6.40
N ASN A 67 12.29 -3.66 7.41
CA ASN A 67 11.89 -3.86 8.81
C ASN A 67 10.51 -3.28 9.11
N ASP A 68 10.16 -2.12 8.52
CA ASP A 68 8.85 -1.51 8.71
C ASP A 68 7.76 -2.35 8.01
N ILE A 69 8.08 -2.88 6.79
CA ILE A 69 7.17 -3.75 6.06
C ILE A 69 6.93 -5.06 6.84
N GLU A 70 7.99 -5.69 7.37
CA GLU A 70 7.87 -6.89 8.19
C GLU A 70 7.03 -6.63 9.44
N ASN A 71 7.27 -5.50 10.14
CA ASN A 71 6.48 -5.11 11.30
C ASN A 71 5.01 -4.88 10.94
N MET A 72 4.72 -4.22 9.84
CA MET A 72 3.36 -4.01 9.33
C MET A 72 2.61 -5.34 9.16
N ILE A 73 3.22 -6.31 8.49
CA ILE A 73 2.62 -7.63 8.29
C ILE A 73 2.47 -8.37 9.62
N LEU A 74 3.50 -8.36 10.46
CA LEU A 74 3.48 -9.01 11.78
C LEU A 74 2.36 -8.46 12.68
N GLN A 75 2.21 -7.15 12.78
CA GLN A 75 1.17 -6.52 13.60
C GLN A 75 -0.23 -6.81 13.04
N THR A 76 -0.40 -6.83 11.71
CA THR A 76 -1.65 -7.23 11.06
C THR A 76 -2.04 -8.66 11.47
N VAL A 77 -1.10 -9.60 11.37
CA VAL A 77 -1.33 -11.00 11.74
C VAL A 77 -1.55 -11.16 13.25
N LYS A 78 -0.81 -10.44 14.06
CA LYS A 78 -0.97 -10.45 15.53
C LYS A 78 -2.36 -9.99 15.95
N GLN A 79 -2.90 -8.96 15.29
CA GLN A 79 -4.20 -8.38 15.62
C GLN A 79 -5.36 -9.22 15.07
N PHE A 80 -5.26 -9.72 13.85
CA PHE A 80 -6.39 -10.31 13.12
C PHE A 80 -6.21 -11.80 12.80
N GLY A 81 -5.07 -12.39 13.16
CA GLY A 81 -4.77 -13.80 12.92
C GLY A 81 -4.23 -14.13 11.53
N THR A 82 -4.57 -13.35 10.52
CA THR A 82 -4.08 -13.51 9.13
C THR A 82 -3.94 -12.16 8.43
N ILE A 83 -3.18 -12.16 7.33
CA ILE A 83 -3.30 -11.16 6.27
C ILE A 83 -3.89 -11.85 5.05
N ASP A 84 -5.06 -11.41 4.59
CA ASP A 84 -5.77 -12.02 3.48
C ASP A 84 -5.66 -11.20 2.19
N ILE A 85 -5.57 -9.88 2.33
CA ILE A 85 -5.44 -8.93 1.22
C ILE A 85 -4.35 -7.92 1.54
N LEU A 86 -3.43 -7.71 0.59
CA LEU A 86 -2.52 -6.57 0.60
C LEU A 86 -2.91 -5.61 -0.53
N VAL A 87 -3.04 -4.33 -0.22
CA VAL A 87 -3.18 -3.26 -1.22
C VAL A 87 -1.93 -2.38 -1.18
N ASN A 88 -1.07 -2.54 -2.18
CA ASN A 88 0.10 -1.70 -2.40
C ASN A 88 -0.34 -0.41 -3.09
N ASN A 89 -0.72 0.58 -2.27
CA ASN A 89 -1.18 1.88 -2.74
C ASN A 89 -0.17 3.00 -2.49
N ALA A 90 0.73 2.87 -1.53
CA ALA A 90 1.76 3.87 -1.27
C ALA A 90 2.50 4.24 -2.56
N GLY A 91 2.61 5.54 -2.82
CA GLY A 91 3.26 6.03 -4.01
C GLY A 91 3.38 7.54 -4.02
N VAL A 92 4.37 8.03 -4.73
CA VAL A 92 4.69 9.45 -4.85
C VAL A 92 4.90 9.84 -6.30
N THR A 93 4.71 11.12 -6.57
CA THR A 93 5.07 11.74 -7.84
C THR A 93 5.58 13.17 -7.59
N LYS A 94 6.19 13.75 -8.61
CA LYS A 94 6.67 15.14 -8.61
C LYS A 94 6.31 15.76 -9.95
N THR A 95 5.69 16.92 -9.96
CA THR A 95 5.49 17.68 -11.18
C THR A 95 6.80 18.37 -11.57
N SER A 96 7.38 18.01 -12.71
CA SER A 96 8.64 18.57 -13.19
C SER A 96 8.82 18.27 -14.69
N ASN A 97 9.50 19.17 -15.42
CA ASN A 97 9.94 18.88 -16.77
C ASN A 97 11.05 17.82 -16.74
N ILE A 98 11.19 17.07 -17.83
CA ILE A 98 12.19 15.98 -17.90
C ILE A 98 13.63 16.48 -17.68
N MET A 99 13.95 17.68 -18.15
CA MET A 99 15.29 18.26 -18.01
C MET A 99 15.62 18.74 -16.59
N ASP A 100 14.62 18.90 -15.74
CA ASP A 100 14.75 19.34 -14.34
C ASP A 100 14.71 18.18 -13.34
N LEU A 101 14.52 16.96 -13.83
CA LEU A 101 14.50 15.75 -13.00
C LEU A 101 15.92 15.34 -12.65
N THR A 102 16.14 14.98 -11.38
CA THR A 102 17.44 14.63 -10.82
C THR A 102 17.53 13.14 -10.48
N GLU A 103 18.76 12.63 -10.26
CA GLU A 103 19.00 11.29 -9.75
C GLU A 103 18.32 11.07 -8.38
N LYS A 104 18.28 12.10 -7.53
CA LYS A 104 17.54 12.05 -6.25
C LYS A 104 16.04 11.85 -6.45
N ASP A 105 15.46 12.47 -7.48
CA ASP A 105 14.05 12.27 -7.82
C ASP A 105 13.81 10.85 -8.32
N TRP A 106 14.75 10.31 -9.11
CA TRP A 106 14.73 8.92 -9.57
C TRP A 106 14.73 7.94 -8.39
N ASP A 107 15.71 8.07 -7.51
CA ASP A 107 15.86 7.20 -6.35
C ASP A 107 14.65 7.28 -5.43
N TRP A 108 14.18 8.49 -5.12
CA TRP A 108 13.03 8.69 -4.27
C TRP A 108 11.76 8.03 -4.84
N ILE A 109 11.43 8.30 -6.10
CA ILE A 109 10.22 7.77 -6.74
C ILE A 109 10.31 6.25 -6.91
N HIS A 110 11.45 5.72 -7.37
CA HIS A 110 11.59 4.28 -7.58
C HIS A 110 11.67 3.51 -6.25
N ASN A 111 12.32 4.04 -5.23
CA ASN A 111 12.38 3.38 -3.93
C ASN A 111 10.98 3.20 -3.31
N ILE A 112 10.09 4.17 -3.49
CA ILE A 112 8.72 4.07 -2.97
C ILE A 112 7.83 3.27 -3.92
N ASN A 113 7.73 3.69 -5.19
CA ASN A 113 6.70 3.19 -6.11
C ASN A 113 6.98 1.77 -6.63
N ALA A 114 8.24 1.45 -6.93
CA ALA A 114 8.62 0.17 -7.52
C ALA A 114 9.21 -0.77 -6.47
N LYS A 115 10.32 -0.39 -5.83
CA LYS A 115 11.00 -1.22 -4.83
C LYS A 115 10.10 -1.49 -3.61
N GLY A 116 9.46 -0.45 -3.06
CA GLY A 116 8.54 -0.60 -1.92
C GLY A 116 7.38 -1.53 -2.25
N THR A 117 6.75 -1.37 -3.41
CA THR A 117 5.68 -2.27 -3.88
C THR A 117 6.18 -3.72 -3.97
N PHE A 118 7.37 -3.95 -4.53
CA PHE A 118 7.94 -5.30 -4.68
C PHE A 118 8.19 -5.96 -3.32
N PHE A 119 8.83 -5.29 -2.37
CA PHE A 119 9.11 -5.89 -1.06
C PHE A 119 7.87 -6.05 -0.18
N CYS A 120 6.91 -5.14 -0.24
CA CYS A 120 5.60 -5.35 0.41
C CYS A 120 4.90 -6.60 -0.16
N LEU A 121 4.89 -6.76 -1.49
CA LEU A 121 4.36 -7.95 -2.16
C LEU A 121 5.08 -9.22 -1.69
N GLN A 122 6.42 -9.23 -1.71
CA GLN A 122 7.22 -10.39 -1.38
C GLN A 122 7.00 -10.86 0.07
N ILE A 123 7.07 -9.92 1.04
CA ILE A 123 6.92 -10.23 2.46
C ILE A 123 5.48 -10.67 2.78
N ALA A 124 4.47 -10.01 2.19
CA ALA A 124 3.08 -10.43 2.37
C ALA A 124 2.80 -11.79 1.73
N ALA A 125 3.35 -12.07 0.54
CA ALA A 125 3.20 -13.37 -0.13
C ALA A 125 3.81 -14.50 0.70
N ASP A 126 5.01 -14.30 1.26
CA ASP A 126 5.65 -15.25 2.17
C ASP A 126 4.74 -15.56 3.39
N GLN A 127 4.17 -14.53 4.01
CA GLN A 127 3.22 -14.71 5.10
C GLN A 127 1.94 -15.44 4.65
N MET A 128 1.39 -15.11 3.46
CA MET A 128 0.20 -15.79 2.91
C MET A 128 0.47 -17.26 2.60
N ILE A 129 1.70 -17.61 2.19
CA ILE A 129 2.14 -19.00 2.01
C ILE A 129 2.22 -19.72 3.37
N LYS A 130 2.88 -19.13 4.37
CA LYS A 130 3.04 -19.70 5.72
C LYS A 130 1.70 -19.99 6.39
N GLN A 131 0.72 -19.13 6.26
CA GLN A 131 -0.61 -19.33 6.82
C GLN A 131 -1.49 -20.33 6.03
N ASN A 132 -1.01 -20.80 4.87
CA ASN A 132 -1.66 -21.84 4.02
C ASN A 132 -3.15 -21.58 3.73
N LYS A 133 -3.53 -20.31 3.61
CA LYS A 133 -4.92 -19.88 3.32
C LYS A 133 -5.04 -19.15 2.00
N GLY A 134 -3.92 -18.95 1.28
CA GLY A 134 -3.85 -18.10 0.09
C GLY A 134 -4.06 -16.63 0.46
N GLY A 135 -4.24 -15.79 -0.53
CA GLY A 135 -4.46 -14.35 -0.36
C GLY A 135 -4.69 -13.65 -1.70
N ARG A 136 -4.80 -12.33 -1.63
CA ARG A 136 -4.86 -11.45 -2.80
C ARG A 136 -3.89 -10.29 -2.61
N ILE A 137 -3.20 -9.91 -3.67
CA ILE A 137 -2.33 -8.75 -3.69
C ILE A 137 -2.79 -7.84 -4.82
N ILE A 138 -3.04 -6.58 -4.48
CA ILE A 138 -3.50 -5.54 -5.40
C ILE A 138 -2.40 -4.48 -5.46
N ASN A 139 -1.81 -4.30 -6.64
CA ASN A 139 -0.78 -3.29 -6.86
C ASN A 139 -1.37 -2.10 -7.61
N MET A 140 -1.27 -0.91 -7.03
CA MET A 140 -1.76 0.33 -7.64
C MET A 140 -0.75 0.83 -8.68
N ALA A 141 -0.97 0.44 -9.93
CA ALA A 141 -0.23 0.97 -11.06
C ALA A 141 -0.76 2.36 -11.50
N SER A 142 -0.56 2.73 -12.73
CA SER A 142 -1.07 3.97 -13.32
C SER A 142 -1.13 3.83 -14.85
N VAL A 143 -2.06 4.53 -15.47
CA VAL A 143 -2.05 4.71 -16.94
C VAL A 143 -0.78 5.40 -17.42
N GLY A 144 -0.14 6.24 -16.57
CA GLY A 144 1.17 6.82 -16.85
C GLY A 144 2.26 5.78 -17.14
N GLY A 145 2.22 4.61 -16.49
CA GLY A 145 3.13 3.51 -16.75
C GLY A 145 2.95 2.85 -18.11
N LYS A 146 1.88 3.16 -18.84
CA LYS A 146 1.60 2.73 -20.22
C LYS A 146 1.99 3.78 -21.28
N GLY A 147 2.66 4.86 -20.88
CA GLY A 147 3.12 5.89 -21.80
C GLY A 147 2.07 6.94 -22.21
N PHE A 148 1.02 7.12 -21.42
CA PHE A 148 0.06 8.21 -21.67
C PHE A 148 0.71 9.55 -21.35
N VAL A 149 0.62 10.49 -22.30
CA VAL A 149 1.14 11.85 -22.16
C VAL A 149 0.36 12.64 -21.11
N ASP A 150 0.99 13.63 -20.50
CA ASP A 150 0.42 14.60 -19.55
C ASP A 150 -0.15 13.99 -18.25
N VAL A 151 0.11 12.71 -17.96
CA VAL A 151 -0.34 12.07 -16.72
C VAL A 151 0.62 12.34 -15.56
N SER A 152 1.93 12.37 -15.82
CA SER A 152 2.98 12.62 -14.83
C SER A 152 4.35 12.75 -15.51
N ASN A 153 5.43 12.89 -14.70
CA ASN A 153 6.79 12.92 -15.21
C ASN A 153 7.29 11.54 -15.68
N ALA A 154 8.42 11.54 -16.42
CA ALA A 154 9.01 10.33 -17.00
C ALA A 154 9.47 9.30 -15.95
N ILE A 155 10.00 9.76 -14.80
CA ILE A 155 10.45 8.87 -13.72
C ILE A 155 9.26 8.15 -13.07
N TYR A 156 8.18 8.87 -12.80
CA TYR A 156 6.94 8.27 -12.30
C TYR A 156 6.39 7.22 -13.28
N ALA A 157 6.34 7.58 -14.58
CA ALA A 157 5.89 6.65 -15.61
C ALA A 157 6.74 5.37 -15.63
N ALA A 158 8.07 5.49 -15.56
CA ALA A 158 8.98 4.35 -15.47
C ALA A 158 8.71 3.49 -14.22
N SER A 159 8.54 4.12 -13.05
CA SER A 159 8.26 3.40 -11.80
C SER A 159 6.93 2.65 -11.83
N LYS A 160 5.89 3.21 -12.46
CA LYS A 160 4.59 2.55 -12.62
C LYS A 160 4.59 1.53 -13.76
N GLY A 161 5.46 1.67 -14.76
CA GLY A 161 5.78 0.62 -15.72
C GLY A 161 6.34 -0.64 -15.04
N ALA A 162 7.26 -0.47 -14.10
CA ALA A 162 7.80 -1.58 -13.30
C ALA A 162 6.70 -2.30 -12.46
N VAL A 163 5.70 -1.56 -11.96
CA VAL A 163 4.57 -2.17 -11.24
C VAL A 163 3.63 -2.95 -12.17
N ILE A 164 3.52 -2.54 -13.44
CA ILE A 164 2.70 -3.24 -14.45
C ILE A 164 3.34 -4.58 -14.84
N SER A 165 4.67 -4.64 -14.97
CA SER A 165 5.42 -5.85 -15.33
C SER A 165 5.46 -6.88 -14.22
#